data_a866fc425544ad3e8e8cc3105b67f310
#
_entry.id   a866fc425544ad3e8e8cc3105b67f310
#
_cell.length_a   1.000
_cell.length_b   1.000
_cell.length_c   1.000
_cell.angle_alpha   90.00
_cell.angle_beta   90.00
_cell.angle_gamma   90.00
#
_symmetry.space_group_name_H-M   'P 1'
#
loop_
_entity.id
_entity.type
_entity.pdbx_description
1 polymer ?
#
loop_
_entity_poly.entity_id
_entity_poly.type
_entity_poly.pdbx_seq_one_letter_code
_entity_poly.pdbx_strand_id
1 'polypeptide(L)'
;AASDVYKRQPLVKDENGVWRMDFEDMEKHLKEEKIHAAIMCNPHNPCGRVWERWELEKAMELYKKYDVYVVSDEIWSDIILSGNKHIPTQSVSEDARQRTAAFYAPSKTFNLAGLVGSYHIVYNSWWRDRMEKESSLSHYNMMNVLSMHALIGAYKPEGYEWTDELCEVLTGNIDFACDYIEKHFEGVTVSKPQGTYMLFVDCTDWCKAHGLSLIHISEPTRQEAIS
;
A
#
# COMPACT_ATOMS: atom_id res chain seq x y z
N ALA A 1 8.19 -1.30 22.93
CA ALA A 1 8.16 0.17 23.14
C ALA A 1 7.80 0.96 21.91
N ALA A 2 8.10 0.51 20.69
CA ALA A 2 7.72 1.24 19.45
C ALA A 2 6.25 1.06 19.06
N SER A 3 5.58 0.01 19.54
CA SER A 3 4.19 -0.28 19.18
C SER A 3 3.17 0.72 19.73
N ASP A 4 3.50 1.44 20.79
CA ASP A 4 2.58 2.39 21.43
C ASP A 4 2.56 3.76 20.73
N VAL A 5 3.48 4.01 19.80
CA VAL A 5 3.57 5.27 19.04
C VAL A 5 2.69 5.25 17.79
N TYR A 6 2.41 4.06 17.24
CA TYR A 6 1.62 3.90 16.03
C TYR A 6 0.19 3.47 16.35
N LYS A 7 -0.76 4.28 15.95
CA LYS A 7 -2.19 3.92 15.96
C LYS A 7 -2.54 3.30 14.62
N ARG A 8 -3.00 2.06 14.64
CA ARG A 8 -3.41 1.34 13.45
C ARG A 8 -4.92 1.50 13.30
N GLN A 9 -5.33 1.89 12.11
CA GLN A 9 -6.74 1.94 11.76
C GLN A 9 -7.09 0.73 10.91
N PRO A 10 -8.02 -0.13 11.35
CA PRO A 10 -8.47 -1.25 10.55
C PRO A 10 -9.30 -0.76 9.35
N LEU A 11 -9.24 -1.51 8.26
CA LEU A 11 -10.20 -1.37 7.17
C LEU A 11 -11.48 -2.15 7.52
N VAL A 12 -12.60 -1.71 6.98
CA VAL A 12 -13.89 -2.37 7.10
C VAL A 12 -14.35 -2.85 5.72
N LYS A 13 -15.14 -3.93 5.67
CA LYS A 13 -15.78 -4.35 4.42
C LYS A 13 -17.14 -3.68 4.30
N ASP A 14 -17.43 -3.14 3.13
CA ASP A 14 -18.77 -2.67 2.80
C ASP A 14 -19.73 -3.86 2.49
N GLU A 15 -20.98 -3.56 2.18
CA GLU A 15 -22.02 -4.55 1.86
C GLU A 15 -21.68 -5.46 0.65
N ASN A 16 -20.77 -5.01 -0.21
CA ASN A 16 -20.28 -5.74 -1.37
C ASN A 16 -18.96 -6.49 -1.10
N GLY A 17 -18.49 -6.51 0.15
CA GLY A 17 -17.24 -7.14 0.56
C GLY A 17 -15.98 -6.36 0.14
N VAL A 18 -16.12 -5.12 -0.28
CA VAL A 18 -14.99 -4.27 -0.67
C VAL A 18 -14.39 -3.61 0.58
N TRP A 19 -13.07 -3.67 0.70
CA TRP A 19 -12.37 -3.01 1.79
C TRP A 19 -12.45 -1.49 1.67
N ARG A 20 -12.83 -0.83 2.75
CA ARG A 20 -13.01 0.62 2.86
C ARG A 20 -12.25 1.19 4.05
N MET A 21 -11.89 2.47 3.97
CA MET A 21 -11.44 3.22 5.14
C MET A 21 -12.62 3.44 6.08
N ASP A 22 -12.41 3.20 7.37
CA ASP A 22 -13.40 3.58 8.40
C ASP A 22 -13.18 5.05 8.78
N PHE A 23 -13.91 5.93 8.13
CA PHE A 23 -13.77 7.37 8.33
C PHE A 23 -14.28 7.84 9.70
N GLU A 24 -15.21 7.12 10.31
CA GLU A 24 -15.71 7.46 11.65
C GLU A 24 -14.66 7.15 12.71
N ASP A 25 -14.07 5.97 12.65
CA ASP A 25 -12.96 5.58 13.51
C ASP A 25 -11.71 6.45 13.27
N MET A 26 -11.42 6.76 12.01
CA MET A 26 -10.34 7.68 11.63
C MET A 26 -10.53 9.06 12.28
N GLU A 27 -11.70 9.65 12.15
CA GLU A 27 -11.99 10.97 12.73
C GLU A 27 -11.94 10.94 14.26
N LYS A 28 -12.43 9.87 14.88
CA LYS A 28 -12.36 9.67 16.33
C LYS A 28 -10.91 9.71 16.81
N HIS A 29 -10.03 8.92 16.21
CA HIS A 29 -8.60 8.91 16.58
C HIS A 29 -7.92 10.25 16.35
N LEU A 30 -8.19 10.92 15.23
CA LEU A 30 -7.65 12.24 14.94
C LEU A 30 -8.09 13.30 15.95
N LYS A 31 -9.31 13.17 16.49
CA LYS A 31 -9.88 14.09 17.49
C LYS A 31 -9.38 13.82 18.91
N GLU A 32 -9.29 12.56 19.29
CA GLU A 32 -8.98 12.14 20.66
C GLU A 32 -7.47 12.08 20.94
N GLU A 33 -6.66 11.88 19.90
CA GLU A 33 -5.24 11.71 20.03
C GLU A 33 -4.47 12.84 19.31
N LYS A 34 -3.28 13.17 19.80
CA LYS A 34 -2.43 14.20 19.19
C LYS A 34 -1.65 13.61 18.01
N ILE A 35 -2.35 13.30 16.92
CA ILE A 35 -1.74 12.77 15.70
C ILE A 35 -1.25 13.92 14.84
N HIS A 36 0.02 13.94 14.46
CA HIS A 36 0.63 14.96 13.63
C HIS A 36 1.01 14.46 12.23
N ALA A 37 1.13 13.14 12.08
CA ALA A 37 1.46 12.51 10.81
C ALA A 37 0.69 11.22 10.64
N ALA A 38 0.28 10.93 9.42
CA ALA A 38 -0.37 9.68 9.01
C ALA A 38 0.43 9.03 7.89
N ILE A 39 0.47 7.71 7.89
CA ILE A 39 0.99 6.92 6.76
C ILE A 39 -0.21 6.32 6.04
N MET A 40 -0.31 6.57 4.74
CA MET A 40 -1.35 6.08 3.87
C MET A 40 -0.75 5.23 2.76
N CYS A 41 -1.29 4.05 2.54
CA CYS A 41 -0.85 3.13 1.50
C CYS A 41 -1.82 3.21 0.31
N ASN A 42 -1.33 3.60 -0.86
CA ASN A 42 -2.13 3.86 -2.07
C ASN A 42 -1.40 3.45 -3.35
N PRO A 43 -1.69 2.30 -3.98
CA PRO A 43 -2.66 1.24 -3.60
C PRO A 43 -2.33 0.56 -2.26
N HIS A 44 -3.37 0.00 -1.64
CA HIS A 44 -3.24 -0.57 -0.30
C HIS A 44 -2.68 -1.99 -0.30
N ASN A 45 -1.61 -2.19 0.41
CA ASN A 45 -1.02 -3.49 0.72
C ASN A 45 -1.42 -3.89 2.17
N PRO A 46 -1.96 -5.10 2.41
CA PRO A 46 -2.02 -6.27 1.51
C PRO A 46 -3.33 -6.46 0.75
N CYS A 47 -4.38 -5.68 1.00
CA CYS A 47 -5.71 -5.99 0.45
C CYS A 47 -5.89 -5.61 -1.04
N GLY A 48 -4.90 -4.98 -1.67
CA GLY A 48 -4.94 -4.65 -3.09
C GLY A 48 -5.96 -3.57 -3.46
N ARG A 49 -6.41 -2.75 -2.49
CA ARG A 49 -7.36 -1.67 -2.79
C ARG A 49 -6.68 -0.55 -3.58
N VAL A 50 -7.31 -0.15 -4.68
CA VAL A 50 -7.05 1.11 -5.38
C VAL A 50 -8.13 2.09 -4.93
N TRP A 51 -7.73 3.12 -4.18
CA TRP A 51 -8.70 4.03 -3.57
C TRP A 51 -9.44 4.85 -4.62
N GLU A 52 -10.74 4.98 -4.45
CA GLU A 52 -11.57 5.84 -5.27
C GLU A 52 -11.33 7.32 -4.92
N ARG A 53 -11.57 8.22 -5.85
CA ARG A 53 -11.34 9.66 -5.64
C ARG A 53 -12.03 10.19 -4.38
N TRP A 54 -13.28 9.84 -4.17
CA TRP A 54 -14.04 10.30 -3.01
C TRP A 54 -13.47 9.80 -1.67
N GLU A 55 -12.87 8.60 -1.65
CA GLU A 55 -12.20 8.06 -0.45
C GLU A 55 -10.96 8.88 -0.11
N LEU A 56 -10.15 9.18 -1.13
CA LEU A 56 -8.96 10.01 -0.97
C LEU A 56 -9.33 11.44 -0.56
N GLU A 57 -10.32 12.05 -1.20
CA GLU A 57 -10.80 13.39 -0.86
C GLU A 57 -11.27 13.45 0.58
N LYS A 58 -12.10 12.49 1.01
CA LYS A 58 -12.62 12.42 2.39
C LYS A 58 -11.51 12.21 3.43
N ALA A 59 -10.54 11.33 3.15
CA ALA A 59 -9.37 11.14 4.01
C ALA A 59 -8.55 12.45 4.14
N MET A 60 -8.27 13.09 3.01
CA MET A 60 -7.47 14.32 3.00
C MET A 60 -8.21 15.51 3.64
N GLU A 61 -9.54 15.56 3.57
CA GLU A 61 -10.34 16.56 4.30
C GLU A 61 -10.22 16.38 5.83
N LEU A 62 -10.24 15.13 6.31
CA LEU A 62 -10.01 14.83 7.72
C LEU A 62 -8.59 15.23 8.15
N TYR A 63 -7.58 14.84 7.39
CA TYR A 63 -6.20 15.24 7.68
C TYR A 63 -5.99 16.76 7.68
N LYS A 64 -6.66 17.46 6.77
CA LYS A 64 -6.68 18.93 6.75
C LYS A 64 -7.35 19.50 8.01
N LYS A 65 -8.51 18.96 8.38
CA LYS A 65 -9.29 19.41 9.54
C LYS A 65 -8.50 19.33 10.86
N TYR A 66 -7.68 18.29 11.00
CA TYR A 66 -6.89 18.03 12.22
C TYR A 66 -5.41 18.39 12.09
N ASP A 67 -5.03 19.07 11.02
CA ASP A 67 -3.66 19.53 10.71
C ASP A 67 -2.62 18.40 10.75
N VAL A 68 -2.92 17.30 10.07
CA VAL A 68 -2.07 16.10 9.98
C VAL A 68 -1.34 16.07 8.63
N TYR A 69 -0.03 15.91 8.64
CA TYR A 69 0.76 15.65 7.44
C TYR A 69 0.64 14.18 7.03
N VAL A 70 0.75 13.92 5.72
CA VAL A 70 0.56 12.57 5.17
C VAL A 70 1.83 12.09 4.48
N VAL A 71 2.28 10.91 4.84
CA VAL A 71 3.26 10.13 4.08
C VAL A 71 2.46 9.12 3.25
N SER A 72 2.42 9.32 1.93
CA SER A 72 1.73 8.41 1.01
C SER A 72 2.72 7.41 0.44
N ASP A 73 2.56 6.15 0.81
CA ASP A 73 3.29 5.04 0.21
C ASP A 73 2.59 4.63 -1.09
N GLU A 74 3.14 5.05 -2.21
CA GLU A 74 2.61 4.80 -3.55
C GLU A 74 3.51 3.84 -4.36
N ILE A 75 4.25 2.99 -3.66
CA ILE A 75 5.18 2.03 -4.28
C ILE A 75 4.50 1.05 -5.25
N TRP A 76 3.19 0.86 -5.11
CA TRP A 76 2.38 -0.02 -5.95
C TRP A 76 1.63 0.69 -7.08
N SER A 77 1.87 1.98 -7.29
CA SER A 77 1.11 2.84 -8.20
C SER A 77 1.07 2.37 -9.65
N ASP A 78 2.06 1.62 -10.09
CA ASP A 78 2.16 1.14 -11.47
C ASP A 78 1.55 -0.27 -11.66
N ILE A 79 1.34 -1.04 -10.59
CA ILE A 79 0.73 -2.37 -10.67
C ILE A 79 -0.76 -2.24 -10.37
N ILE A 80 -1.51 -1.84 -11.39
CA ILE A 80 -2.95 -1.62 -11.35
C ILE A 80 -3.62 -2.64 -12.26
N LEU A 81 -4.54 -3.42 -11.69
CA LEU A 81 -5.23 -4.47 -12.43
C LEU A 81 -6.29 -3.88 -13.38
N SER A 82 -6.60 -4.62 -14.44
CA SER A 82 -7.49 -4.17 -15.51
C SER A 82 -8.81 -3.61 -15.01
N GLY A 83 -9.23 -2.50 -15.61
CA GLY A 83 -10.45 -1.79 -15.23
C GLY A 83 -10.33 -0.80 -14.07
N ASN A 84 -9.15 -0.73 -13.42
CA ASN A 84 -8.89 0.20 -12.32
C ASN A 84 -7.90 1.30 -12.75
N LYS A 85 -7.84 2.37 -11.97
CA LYS A 85 -6.93 3.48 -12.23
C LYS A 85 -6.41 4.05 -10.92
N HIS A 86 -5.09 4.12 -10.79
CA HIS A 86 -4.46 4.79 -9.67
C HIS A 86 -4.71 6.31 -9.69
N ILE A 87 -4.99 6.87 -8.53
CA ILE A 87 -5.14 8.30 -8.31
C ILE A 87 -4.10 8.70 -7.27
N PRO A 88 -3.03 9.44 -7.63
CA PRO A 88 -2.07 9.91 -6.65
C PRO A 88 -2.73 10.75 -5.56
N THR A 89 -2.41 10.47 -4.31
CA THR A 89 -2.98 11.17 -3.15
C THR A 89 -2.81 12.69 -3.25
N GLN A 90 -1.68 13.14 -3.77
CA GLN A 90 -1.38 14.56 -3.97
C GLN A 90 -2.23 15.25 -5.04
N SER A 91 -2.96 14.48 -5.87
CA SER A 91 -3.71 15.02 -7.00
C SER A 91 -5.14 15.42 -6.67
N VAL A 92 -5.65 15.07 -5.47
CA VAL A 92 -7.07 15.25 -5.15
C VAL A 92 -7.43 16.69 -4.75
N SER A 93 -6.49 17.46 -4.23
CA SER A 93 -6.68 18.88 -3.93
C SER A 93 -5.33 19.62 -3.77
N GLU A 94 -5.35 20.95 -3.79
CA GLU A 94 -4.14 21.75 -3.52
C GLU A 94 -3.65 21.55 -2.07
N ASP A 95 -4.55 21.45 -1.09
CA ASP A 95 -4.16 21.14 0.28
C ASP A 95 -3.52 19.75 0.38
N ALA A 96 -4.08 18.74 -0.29
CA ALA A 96 -3.49 17.40 -0.37
C ALA A 96 -2.08 17.44 -0.97
N ARG A 97 -1.88 18.22 -2.04
CA ARG A 97 -0.55 18.44 -2.66
C ARG A 97 0.47 18.98 -1.67
N GLN A 98 0.09 19.97 -0.87
CA GLN A 98 0.98 20.63 0.07
C GLN A 98 1.20 19.83 1.36
N ARG A 99 0.24 19.00 1.74
CA ARG A 99 0.22 18.23 2.98
C ARG A 99 0.83 16.84 2.85
N THR A 100 1.11 16.35 1.64
CA THR A 100 1.55 14.98 1.39
C THR A 100 2.98 14.92 0.88
N ALA A 101 3.78 14.02 1.45
CA ALA A 101 4.99 13.49 0.85
C ALA A 101 4.67 12.13 0.24
N ALA A 102 4.78 11.98 -1.07
CA ALA A 102 4.50 10.73 -1.77
C ALA A 102 5.80 9.99 -2.12
N PHE A 103 5.84 8.70 -1.83
CA PHE A 103 7.00 7.83 -2.01
C PHE A 103 6.75 6.78 -3.07
N TYR A 104 7.69 6.64 -3.98
CA TYR A 104 7.66 5.74 -5.13
C TYR A 104 8.96 4.95 -5.22
N ALA A 105 8.90 3.77 -5.82
CA ALA A 105 10.11 3.01 -6.12
C ALA A 105 9.90 2.04 -7.30
N PRO A 106 10.95 1.75 -8.08
CA PRO A 106 10.89 0.76 -9.16
C PRO A 106 10.91 -0.68 -8.64
N SER A 107 11.08 -0.87 -7.33
CA SER A 107 11.34 -2.17 -6.71
C SER A 107 10.22 -3.18 -6.88
N LYS A 108 8.96 -2.75 -6.88
CA LYS A 108 7.79 -3.63 -7.08
C LYS A 108 7.45 -3.76 -8.55
N THR A 109 7.30 -2.64 -9.23
CA THR A 109 6.93 -2.57 -10.64
C THR A 109 7.91 -3.35 -11.53
N PHE A 110 9.21 -3.17 -11.33
CA PHE A 110 10.26 -3.73 -12.19
C PHE A 110 11.12 -4.79 -11.50
N ASN A 111 10.66 -5.36 -10.38
CA ASN A 111 11.38 -6.39 -9.61
C ASN A 111 12.82 -6.00 -9.25
N LEU A 112 13.04 -4.75 -8.88
CA LEU A 112 14.35 -4.18 -8.57
C LEU A 112 14.61 -4.00 -7.06
N ALA A 113 13.92 -4.75 -6.20
CA ALA A 113 14.03 -4.59 -4.74
C ALA A 113 15.47 -4.76 -4.22
N GLY A 114 16.24 -5.64 -4.82
CA GLY A 114 17.65 -5.88 -4.45
C GLY A 114 18.60 -4.72 -4.76
N LEU A 115 18.18 -3.79 -5.63
CA LEU A 115 18.97 -2.62 -6.01
C LEU A 115 18.68 -1.38 -5.15
N VAL A 116 17.92 -1.50 -4.11
CA VAL A 116 17.59 -0.46 -3.13
C VAL A 116 17.55 0.95 -3.70
N GLY A 117 16.40 1.42 -4.10
CA GLY A 117 16.20 2.76 -4.64
C GLY A 117 14.76 3.19 -4.55
N SER A 118 14.54 4.45 -4.16
CA SER A 118 13.23 5.08 -4.14
C SER A 118 13.37 6.56 -4.44
N TYR A 119 12.25 7.17 -4.80
CA TYR A 119 12.17 8.62 -4.94
C TYR A 119 10.90 9.12 -4.27
N HIS A 120 10.87 10.39 -3.97
CA HIS A 120 9.71 11.01 -3.35
C HIS A 120 9.40 12.36 -4.00
N ILE A 121 8.14 12.74 -3.94
CA ILE A 121 7.63 14.00 -4.45
C ILE A 121 7.05 14.79 -3.28
N VAL A 122 7.59 15.98 -3.03
CA VAL A 122 7.14 16.87 -1.97
C VAL A 122 7.03 18.27 -2.53
N TYR A 123 5.81 18.78 -2.68
CA TYR A 123 5.55 20.11 -3.23
C TYR A 123 5.77 21.21 -2.20
N ASN A 124 5.47 20.96 -0.94
CA ASN A 124 5.68 21.90 0.16
C ASN A 124 7.18 22.12 0.39
N SER A 125 7.67 23.33 0.10
CA SER A 125 9.11 23.68 0.19
C SER A 125 9.64 23.54 1.62
N TRP A 126 8.88 24.00 2.63
CA TRP A 126 9.29 23.90 4.02
C TRP A 126 9.51 22.44 4.45
N TRP A 127 8.62 21.55 4.05
CA TRP A 127 8.74 20.12 4.38
C TRP A 127 9.88 19.47 3.58
N ARG A 128 9.96 19.74 2.29
CA ARG A 128 11.03 19.23 1.41
C ARG A 128 12.41 19.60 1.95
N ASP A 129 12.63 20.87 2.29
CA ASP A 129 13.93 21.37 2.76
C ASP A 129 14.34 20.69 4.08
N ARG A 130 13.38 20.41 4.97
CA ARG A 130 13.64 19.65 6.20
C ARG A 130 13.97 18.19 5.92
N MET A 131 13.23 17.53 5.03
CA MET A 131 13.51 16.15 4.63
C MET A 131 14.88 16.02 3.99
N GLU A 132 15.25 16.95 3.11
CA GLU A 132 16.56 16.98 2.48
C GLU A 132 17.68 17.16 3.50
N LYS A 133 17.51 18.06 4.44
CA LYS A 133 18.48 18.28 5.53
C LYS A 133 18.66 17.01 6.38
N GLU A 134 17.57 16.40 6.84
CA GLU A 134 17.63 15.21 7.70
C GLU A 134 18.19 14.00 6.94
N SER A 135 17.80 13.80 5.68
CA SER A 135 18.32 12.69 4.86
C SER A 135 19.80 12.85 4.56
N SER A 136 20.30 14.06 4.39
CA SER A 136 21.74 14.30 4.18
C SER A 136 22.58 13.98 5.41
N LEU A 137 22.05 14.20 6.61
CA LEU A 137 22.72 13.85 7.87
C LEU A 137 22.87 12.35 8.07
N SER A 138 21.91 11.58 7.56
CA SER A 138 21.89 10.11 7.68
C SER A 138 22.44 9.39 6.45
N HIS A 139 22.84 10.12 5.41
CA HIS A 139 23.24 9.61 4.10
C HIS A 139 22.18 8.75 3.37
N TYR A 140 20.92 8.85 3.75
CA TYR A 140 19.80 8.15 3.09
C TYR A 140 19.43 8.73 1.73
N ASN A 141 19.97 9.88 1.36
CA ASN A 141 19.73 10.54 0.07
C ASN A 141 20.70 10.06 -1.04
N MET A 142 21.54 9.07 -0.76
CA MET A 142 22.53 8.58 -1.72
C MET A 142 22.12 7.22 -2.28
N MET A 143 21.79 7.21 -3.55
CA MET A 143 21.52 5.98 -4.30
C MET A 143 22.83 5.47 -4.91
N ASN A 144 23.09 4.16 -4.88
CA ASN A 144 24.24 3.60 -5.58
C ASN A 144 24.07 3.70 -7.10
N VAL A 145 25.18 3.69 -7.83
CA VAL A 145 25.20 3.90 -9.29
C VAL A 145 24.34 2.90 -10.05
N LEU A 146 24.35 1.63 -9.66
CA LEU A 146 23.57 0.58 -10.32
C LEU A 146 22.07 0.82 -10.13
N SER A 147 21.65 1.17 -8.91
CA SER A 147 20.24 1.49 -8.61
C SER A 147 19.75 2.70 -9.40
N MET A 148 20.59 3.73 -9.54
CA MET A 148 20.27 4.92 -10.31
C MET A 148 20.06 4.60 -11.79
N HIS A 149 20.97 3.86 -12.39
CA HIS A 149 20.86 3.47 -13.80
C HIS A 149 19.70 2.49 -14.04
N ALA A 150 19.44 1.59 -13.11
CA ALA A 150 18.30 0.68 -13.18
C ALA A 150 16.97 1.45 -13.12
N LEU A 151 16.86 2.44 -12.23
CA LEU A 151 15.67 3.31 -12.16
C LEU A 151 15.48 4.08 -13.47
N ILE A 152 16.52 4.72 -14.00
CA ILE A 152 16.45 5.47 -15.26
C ILE A 152 16.10 4.52 -16.43
N GLY A 153 16.64 3.30 -16.44
CA GLY A 153 16.35 2.30 -17.46
C GLY A 153 14.93 1.76 -17.40
N ALA A 154 14.43 1.52 -16.19
CA ALA A 154 13.10 0.97 -15.96
C ALA A 154 11.96 1.92 -16.38
N TYR A 155 12.08 3.20 -16.09
CA TYR A 155 11.06 4.21 -16.43
C TYR A 155 11.22 4.78 -17.86
N LYS A 156 11.60 3.94 -18.80
CA LYS A 156 11.56 4.23 -20.24
C LYS A 156 10.25 3.73 -20.86
N PRO A 157 9.90 4.16 -22.09
CA PRO A 157 8.70 3.67 -22.75
C PRO A 157 8.56 2.14 -22.77
N GLU A 158 9.66 1.43 -23.04
CA GLU A 158 9.69 -0.04 -23.08
C GLU A 158 9.39 -0.66 -21.68
N GLY A 159 9.76 0.03 -20.60
CA GLY A 159 9.43 -0.39 -19.26
C GLY A 159 7.94 -0.25 -18.95
N TYR A 160 7.29 0.80 -19.45
CA TYR A 160 5.84 0.95 -19.33
C TYR A 160 5.09 -0.09 -20.14
N GLU A 161 5.50 -0.37 -21.37
CA GLU A 161 4.93 -1.44 -22.20
C GLU A 161 5.01 -2.79 -21.47
N TRP A 162 6.16 -3.11 -20.90
CA TRP A 162 6.34 -4.31 -20.08
C TRP A 162 5.42 -4.34 -18.87
N THR A 163 5.22 -3.21 -18.19
CA THR A 163 4.34 -3.10 -17.03
C THR A 163 2.88 -3.33 -17.41
N ASP A 164 2.45 -2.79 -18.55
CA ASP A 164 1.10 -2.97 -19.05
C ASP A 164 0.83 -4.47 -19.36
N GLU A 165 1.74 -5.14 -20.06
CA GLU A 165 1.67 -6.59 -20.30
C GLU A 165 1.66 -7.39 -18.97
N LEU A 166 2.50 -7.02 -18.01
CA LEU A 166 2.52 -7.64 -16.68
C LEU A 166 1.16 -7.51 -15.98
N CYS A 167 0.55 -6.32 -16.03
CA CYS A 167 -0.74 -6.07 -15.38
C CYS A 167 -1.87 -6.90 -16.04
N GLU A 168 -1.83 -7.13 -17.34
CA GLU A 168 -2.76 -8.02 -18.03
C GLU A 168 -2.61 -9.47 -17.54
N VAL A 169 -1.38 -9.98 -17.51
CA VAL A 169 -1.09 -11.35 -17.02
C VAL A 169 -1.50 -11.50 -15.56
N LEU A 170 -1.16 -10.53 -14.71
CA LEU A 170 -1.53 -10.54 -13.30
C LEU A 170 -3.05 -10.52 -13.12
N THR A 171 -3.77 -9.75 -13.92
CA THR A 171 -5.24 -9.72 -13.89
C THR A 171 -5.81 -11.11 -14.15
N GLY A 172 -5.36 -11.78 -15.20
CA GLY A 172 -5.81 -13.14 -15.52
C GLY A 172 -5.47 -14.16 -14.42
N ASN A 173 -4.27 -14.09 -13.85
CA ASN A 173 -3.86 -14.97 -12.75
C ASN A 173 -4.69 -14.76 -11.48
N ILE A 174 -4.98 -13.52 -11.15
CA ILE A 174 -5.79 -13.14 -9.97
C ILE A 174 -7.23 -13.59 -10.16
N ASP A 175 -7.80 -13.38 -11.35
CA ASP A 175 -9.15 -13.84 -11.67
C ASP A 175 -9.26 -15.35 -11.53
N PHE A 176 -8.32 -16.09 -12.10
CA PHE A 176 -8.26 -17.54 -11.96
C PHE A 176 -8.15 -17.96 -10.48
N ALA A 177 -7.28 -17.33 -9.71
CA ALA A 177 -7.06 -17.68 -8.32
C ALA A 177 -8.26 -17.36 -7.43
N CYS A 178 -8.92 -16.21 -7.61
CA CYS A 178 -10.14 -15.86 -6.89
C CYS A 178 -11.27 -16.86 -7.20
N ASP A 179 -11.49 -17.15 -8.47
CA ASP A 179 -12.48 -18.13 -8.91
C ASP A 179 -12.20 -19.54 -8.35
N TYR A 180 -10.93 -19.92 -8.31
CA TYR A 180 -10.53 -21.23 -7.78
C TYR A 180 -10.77 -21.32 -6.27
N ILE A 181 -10.40 -20.28 -5.52
CA ILE A 181 -10.64 -20.21 -4.06
C ILE A 181 -12.15 -20.32 -3.78
N GLU A 182 -12.96 -19.51 -4.47
CA GLU A 182 -14.40 -19.48 -4.26
C GLU A 182 -15.06 -20.83 -4.54
N LYS A 183 -14.58 -21.57 -5.55
CA LYS A 183 -15.17 -22.85 -5.96
C LYS A 183 -14.69 -24.06 -5.16
N HIS A 184 -13.49 -24.00 -4.58
CA HIS A 184 -12.83 -25.20 -4.04
C HIS A 184 -12.44 -25.11 -2.56
N PHE A 185 -12.50 -23.92 -1.93
CA PHE A 185 -12.11 -23.76 -0.53
C PHE A 185 -13.31 -23.33 0.32
N GLU A 186 -13.95 -24.27 0.98
CA GLU A 186 -15.05 -23.97 1.92
C GLU A 186 -14.52 -23.22 3.15
N GLY A 187 -15.21 -22.15 3.57
CA GLY A 187 -14.81 -21.32 4.71
C GLY A 187 -13.63 -20.39 4.47
N VAL A 188 -13.19 -20.26 3.22
CA VAL A 188 -12.15 -19.33 2.79
C VAL A 188 -12.75 -18.29 1.86
N THR A 189 -12.45 -17.01 2.09
CA THR A 189 -12.90 -15.92 1.23
C THR A 189 -11.76 -15.04 0.78
N VAL A 190 -11.92 -14.41 -0.37
CA VAL A 190 -10.95 -13.45 -0.90
C VAL A 190 -11.69 -12.25 -1.48
N SER A 191 -11.27 -11.03 -1.12
CA SER A 191 -11.73 -9.84 -1.82
C SER A 191 -10.83 -9.63 -3.04
N LYS A 192 -11.42 -9.60 -4.24
CA LYS A 192 -10.66 -9.40 -5.48
C LYS A 192 -9.88 -8.09 -5.42
N PRO A 193 -8.55 -8.12 -5.53
CA PRO A 193 -7.73 -6.92 -5.51
C PRO A 193 -7.93 -6.10 -6.80
N GLN A 194 -7.67 -4.82 -6.71
CA GLN A 194 -7.73 -3.87 -7.83
C GLN A 194 -6.33 -3.42 -8.27
N GLY A 195 -5.35 -3.64 -7.43
CA GLY A 195 -3.93 -3.36 -7.65
C GLY A 195 -3.06 -4.28 -6.83
N THR A 196 -1.74 -4.15 -6.98
CA THR A 196 -0.74 -5.07 -6.46
C THR A 196 -0.77 -6.45 -7.14
N TYR A 197 0.06 -7.38 -6.71
CA TYR A 197 0.02 -8.78 -7.15
C TYR A 197 -0.34 -9.75 -6.02
N MET A 198 -0.97 -9.24 -4.96
CA MET A 198 -1.24 -10.02 -3.75
C MET A 198 -2.72 -10.38 -3.64
N LEU A 199 -3.00 -11.58 -3.14
CA LEU A 199 -4.32 -11.98 -2.68
C LEU A 199 -4.34 -11.95 -1.15
N PHE A 200 -5.26 -11.18 -0.59
CA PHE A 200 -5.50 -11.14 0.85
C PHE A 200 -6.65 -12.07 1.18
N VAL A 201 -6.29 -13.29 1.58
CA VAL A 201 -7.21 -14.40 1.80
C VAL A 201 -7.65 -14.43 3.26
N ASP A 202 -8.95 -14.53 3.49
CA ASP A 202 -9.54 -14.67 4.82
C ASP A 202 -9.88 -16.15 5.07
N CYS A 203 -9.15 -16.79 5.98
CA CYS A 203 -9.32 -18.17 6.38
C CYS A 203 -10.02 -18.31 7.74
N THR A 204 -10.65 -17.26 8.26
CA THR A 204 -11.19 -17.21 9.62
C THR A 204 -12.20 -18.33 9.88
N ASP A 205 -13.15 -18.55 8.99
CA ASP A 205 -14.20 -19.55 9.18
C ASP A 205 -13.67 -20.97 8.94
N TRP A 206 -12.74 -21.12 8.00
CA TRP A 206 -12.04 -22.38 7.83
C TRP A 206 -11.26 -22.79 9.10
N CYS A 207 -10.55 -21.84 9.70
CA CYS A 207 -9.81 -22.06 10.95
C CYS A 207 -10.74 -22.45 12.10
N LYS A 208 -11.87 -21.77 12.25
CA LYS A 208 -12.88 -22.11 13.28
C LYS A 208 -13.41 -23.53 13.10
N ALA A 209 -13.76 -23.91 11.88
CA ALA A 209 -14.28 -25.23 11.56
C ALA A 209 -13.29 -26.36 11.88
N HIS A 210 -11.99 -26.08 11.80
CA HIS A 210 -10.92 -27.05 12.07
C HIS A 210 -10.27 -26.92 13.45
N GLY A 211 -10.82 -26.07 14.34
CA GLY A 211 -10.28 -25.86 15.67
C GLY A 211 -8.89 -25.22 15.69
N LEU A 212 -8.54 -24.49 14.62
CA LEU A 212 -7.25 -23.83 14.44
C LEU A 212 -7.37 -22.33 14.75
N SER A 213 -6.28 -21.74 15.22
CA SER A 213 -6.13 -20.27 15.30
C SER A 213 -5.22 -19.78 14.17
N LEU A 214 -5.30 -18.49 13.86
CA LEU A 214 -4.43 -17.87 12.85
C LEU A 214 -2.93 -18.01 13.16
N ILE A 215 -2.56 -18.20 14.43
CA ILE A 215 -1.17 -18.48 14.84
C ILE A 215 -0.64 -19.76 14.20
N HIS A 216 -1.47 -20.78 14.06
CA HIS A 216 -1.08 -22.05 13.44
C HIS A 216 -0.85 -21.97 11.93
N ILE A 217 -1.42 -20.94 11.27
CA ILE A 217 -1.23 -20.70 9.82
C ILE A 217 -0.04 -19.77 9.57
N SER A 218 0.17 -18.77 10.43
CA SER A 218 1.20 -17.76 10.26
C SER A 218 2.58 -18.16 10.75
N GLU A 219 2.68 -19.15 11.64
CA GLU A 219 3.96 -19.74 12.00
C GLU A 219 4.22 -20.93 11.06
N PRO A 220 5.16 -20.81 10.10
CA PRO A 220 5.65 -21.99 9.40
C PRO A 220 6.19 -22.92 10.49
N THR A 221 5.74 -24.17 10.44
CA THR A 221 6.16 -25.25 11.33
C THR A 221 7.65 -25.07 11.64
N ARG A 222 8.01 -24.76 12.88
CA ARG A 222 9.39 -24.92 13.31
C ARG A 222 9.71 -26.38 13.04
N GLN A 223 10.43 -26.65 11.98
CA GLN A 223 11.07 -27.95 11.81
C GLN A 223 11.92 -28.11 13.05
N GLU A 224 11.49 -28.99 13.96
CA GLU A 224 12.37 -29.47 15.00
C GLU A 224 13.62 -29.96 14.29
N ALA A 225 14.74 -29.35 14.62
CA ALA A 225 16.02 -29.81 14.12
C ALA A 225 16.11 -31.31 14.47
N ILE A 226 16.12 -32.14 13.45
CA ILE A 226 16.38 -33.57 13.63
C ILE A 226 17.83 -33.64 14.11
N SER A 227 17.98 -33.96 15.39
CA SER A 227 19.26 -34.23 16.05
C SER A 227 19.87 -35.51 15.52
#